data_8e7cb8a59acedb39edc8bc0bb6083502
#
_entry.id   8e7cb8a59acedb39edc8bc0bb6083502
#
_cell.length_a   1.000
_cell.length_b   1.000
_cell.length_c   1.000
_cell.angle_alpha   90.00
_cell.angle_beta   90.00
_cell.angle_gamma   90.00
#
_symmetry.space_group_name_H-M   'P 1'
#
loop_
_entity.id
_entity.type
_entity.pdbx_description
1 polymer ?
#
loop_
_entity_poly.entity_id
_entity_poly.type
_entity_poly.pdbx_seq_one_letter_code
_entity_poly.pdbx_strand_id
1 'polypeptide(L)'
;MDDYDSEGEDRSTAGKGSEFDPFSGLSSSTLELLERFKGKYPTVSEDEEGDDGVRIFYCSRTHSQLTQFASELRRVTMPSSLPEELSTNVTTGEAIEERIKHLSLGSRKNLCINPRVQALENPTAINERCMELQKPGAASQHKCAFLPSKETESQVAHFRDHALATVKDIEDLGKLGKKIGICPYYASRSVINHSEVSYPIHLTHICFNY
;
A
#
# COMPACT_ATOMS: atom_id res chain seq x y z
N MET A 1 3.63 73.71 -12.44
CA MET A 1 4.99 73.15 -12.46
C MET A 1 4.93 71.85 -11.67
N ASP A 2 4.92 70.68 -12.25
CA ASP A 2 4.93 70.22 -13.65
C ASP A 2 4.13 68.94 -13.68
N ASP A 3 3.41 68.82 -14.75
CA ASP A 3 2.70 67.63 -15.18
C ASP A 3 3.62 66.44 -15.32
N TYR A 4 3.19 65.24 -14.98
CA TYR A 4 3.56 64.03 -15.67
C TYR A 4 2.43 63.04 -15.73
N ASP A 5 1.68 63.10 -16.82
CA ASP A 5 0.85 62.06 -17.36
C ASP A 5 1.73 60.85 -17.70
N SER A 6 1.30 59.66 -17.39
CA SER A 6 1.67 58.50 -18.15
C SER A 6 0.53 57.50 -18.16
N GLU A 7 -0.01 57.41 -19.33
CA GLU A 7 -1.04 56.50 -19.77
C GLU A 7 -0.65 55.04 -19.63
N GLY A 8 -1.66 54.25 -19.33
CA GLY A 8 -2.08 53.01 -19.97
C GLY A 8 -1.07 51.91 -20.23
N GLU A 9 -1.39 50.75 -19.78
CA GLU A 9 -1.63 49.62 -20.65
C GLU A 9 -2.20 48.44 -19.84
N ASP A 10 -3.45 48.21 -20.11
CA ASP A 10 -4.15 46.95 -19.91
C ASP A 10 -3.34 45.82 -20.59
N ARG A 11 -2.88 44.82 -19.79
CA ARG A 11 -2.51 43.51 -20.29
C ARG A 11 -2.98 42.44 -19.33
N SER A 12 -4.24 42.09 -19.51
CA SER A 12 -4.75 40.79 -19.20
C SER A 12 -3.95 39.70 -19.93
N THR A 13 -3.02 39.06 -19.26
CA THR A 13 -2.49 37.76 -19.67
C THR A 13 -3.00 36.72 -18.71
N ALA A 14 -4.09 36.06 -19.12
CA ALA A 14 -4.50 34.77 -18.57
C ALA A 14 -3.29 33.82 -18.67
N GLY A 15 -2.67 33.54 -17.54
CA GLY A 15 -1.68 32.48 -17.39
C GLY A 15 -2.37 31.14 -17.68
N LYS A 16 -2.13 30.58 -18.86
CA LYS A 16 -2.36 29.16 -19.11
C LYS A 16 -1.58 28.38 -18.07
N GLY A 17 -2.28 27.61 -17.25
CA GLY A 17 -1.66 26.63 -16.38
C GLY A 17 -0.71 25.76 -17.21
N SER A 18 0.54 25.72 -16.85
CA SER A 18 1.50 24.79 -17.44
C SER A 18 1.03 23.40 -17.06
N GLU A 19 0.51 22.68 -18.03
CA GLU A 19 0.24 21.27 -17.94
C GLU A 19 1.57 20.60 -17.59
N PHE A 20 1.64 20.00 -16.41
CA PHE A 20 2.83 19.27 -15.95
C PHE A 20 2.99 18.05 -16.85
N ASP A 21 3.90 18.11 -17.81
CA ASP A 21 4.27 16.95 -18.62
C ASP A 21 5.27 16.10 -17.83
N PRO A 22 4.85 14.93 -17.31
CA PRO A 22 5.69 14.04 -16.51
C PRO A 22 6.89 13.47 -17.30
N PHE A 23 6.91 13.65 -18.62
CA PHE A 23 7.94 13.11 -19.50
C PHE A 23 8.98 14.16 -19.97
N SER A 24 8.80 15.43 -19.62
CA SER A 24 9.62 16.55 -20.12
C SER A 24 11.11 16.49 -19.72
N GLY A 25 11.51 15.57 -18.81
CA GLY A 25 12.91 15.41 -18.37
C GLY A 25 13.56 14.10 -18.83
N LEU A 26 12.89 13.29 -19.63
CA LEU A 26 13.42 11.99 -20.05
C LEU A 26 14.28 12.10 -21.31
N SER A 27 15.33 11.26 -21.38
CA SER A 27 16.17 11.18 -22.59
C SER A 27 15.38 10.60 -23.76
N SER A 28 15.78 10.94 -25.00
CA SER A 28 15.12 10.43 -26.22
C SER A 28 15.10 8.89 -26.27
N SER A 29 16.15 8.22 -25.77
CA SER A 29 16.22 6.77 -25.68
C SER A 29 15.22 6.17 -24.68
N THR A 30 14.96 6.89 -23.59
CA THR A 30 13.97 6.48 -22.59
C THR A 30 12.55 6.67 -23.13
N LEU A 31 12.30 7.73 -23.88
CA LEU A 31 11.01 7.96 -24.55
C LEU A 31 10.73 6.90 -25.62
N GLU A 32 11.73 6.53 -26.40
CA GLU A 32 11.61 5.46 -27.41
C GLU A 32 11.32 4.09 -26.77
N LEU A 33 11.97 3.78 -25.65
CA LEU A 33 11.68 2.61 -24.84
C LEU A 33 10.23 2.62 -24.34
N LEU A 34 9.76 3.74 -23.79
CA LEU A 34 8.39 3.90 -23.31
C LEU A 34 7.37 3.73 -24.46
N GLU A 35 7.63 4.25 -25.64
CA GLU A 35 6.75 4.05 -26.80
C GLU A 35 6.71 2.58 -27.27
N ARG A 36 7.84 1.87 -27.23
CA ARG A 36 7.87 0.42 -27.51
C ARG A 36 7.08 -0.39 -26.49
N PHE A 37 7.05 0.06 -25.23
CA PHE A 37 6.23 -0.57 -24.19
C PHE A 37 4.75 -0.25 -24.35
N LYS A 38 4.36 1.01 -24.64
CA LYS A 38 2.96 1.40 -24.88
C LYS A 38 2.28 0.58 -26.00
N GLY A 39 3.04 0.14 -27.01
CA GLY A 39 2.51 -0.69 -28.09
C GLY A 39 2.38 -2.18 -27.78
N LYS A 40 2.99 -2.67 -26.69
CA LYS A 40 3.09 -4.11 -26.39
C LYS A 40 2.22 -4.54 -25.19
N TYR A 41 1.82 -3.58 -24.36
CA TYR A 41 0.92 -3.81 -23.23
C TYR A 41 -0.27 -2.88 -23.32
N PRO A 42 -1.52 -3.37 -23.18
CA PRO A 42 -2.66 -2.49 -23.07
C PRO A 42 -2.42 -1.54 -21.90
N THR A 43 -2.57 -0.24 -22.14
CA THR A 43 -2.61 0.75 -21.07
C THR A 43 -3.78 0.39 -20.18
N VAL A 44 -3.49 -0.13 -19.01
CA VAL A 44 -4.51 -0.33 -17.96
C VAL A 44 -4.95 1.09 -17.58
N SER A 45 -6.17 1.45 -17.96
CA SER A 45 -6.82 2.64 -17.44
C SER A 45 -6.94 2.46 -15.92
N GLU A 46 -6.57 3.48 -15.15
CA GLU A 46 -6.61 3.46 -13.68
C GLU A 46 -8.02 3.18 -13.08
N ASP A 47 -9.04 3.09 -13.94
CA ASP A 47 -10.44 2.86 -13.58
C ASP A 47 -10.91 1.40 -13.76
N GLU A 48 -10.07 0.47 -14.22
CA GLU A 48 -10.43 -0.94 -14.27
C GLU A 48 -9.98 -1.64 -12.97
N GLU A 49 -10.82 -1.59 -11.95
CA GLU A 49 -10.86 -2.51 -10.80
C GLU A 49 -11.21 -3.93 -11.24
N GLY A 50 -10.45 -4.48 -12.15
CA GLY A 50 -10.59 -5.82 -12.67
C GLY A 50 -9.28 -6.56 -12.60
N ASP A 51 -8.63 -6.59 -11.41
CA ASP A 51 -7.59 -7.58 -11.16
C ASP A 51 -8.27 -8.93 -10.93
N ASP A 52 -8.64 -9.61 -12.02
CA ASP A 52 -9.12 -11.00 -12.04
C ASP A 52 -8.01 -12.01 -11.70
N GLY A 53 -6.92 -11.55 -11.09
CA GLY A 53 -5.85 -12.39 -10.60
C GLY A 53 -6.34 -13.40 -9.57
N VAL A 54 -5.88 -14.64 -9.69
CA VAL A 54 -6.20 -15.69 -8.70
C VAL A 54 -5.63 -15.28 -7.35
N ARG A 55 -6.52 -15.10 -6.35
CA ARG A 55 -6.15 -14.83 -4.96
C ARG A 55 -6.28 -16.08 -4.12
N ILE A 56 -5.23 -16.42 -3.42
CA ILE A 56 -5.18 -17.59 -2.55
C ILE A 56 -5.35 -17.16 -1.09
N PHE A 57 -6.40 -17.67 -0.42
CA PHE A 57 -6.62 -17.46 1.00
C PHE A 57 -6.28 -18.74 1.75
N TYR A 58 -5.18 -18.74 2.49
CA TYR A 58 -4.78 -19.84 3.35
C TYR A 58 -5.16 -19.55 4.80
N CYS A 59 -6.00 -20.37 5.40
CA CYS A 59 -6.50 -20.21 6.76
C CYS A 59 -5.91 -21.26 7.69
N SER A 60 -5.47 -20.84 8.87
CA SER A 60 -4.98 -21.73 9.90
C SER A 60 -5.54 -21.39 11.28
N ARG A 61 -5.64 -22.40 12.14
CA ARG A 61 -6.09 -22.24 13.54
C ARG A 61 -4.97 -21.75 14.47
N THR A 62 -3.72 -21.92 14.09
CA THR A 62 -2.59 -21.61 14.97
C THR A 62 -1.61 -20.64 14.30
N HIS A 63 -1.02 -19.76 15.11
CA HIS A 63 0.05 -18.87 14.67
C HIS A 63 1.28 -19.62 14.17
N SER A 64 1.65 -20.72 14.82
CA SER A 64 2.81 -21.52 14.45
C SER A 64 2.72 -22.04 13.01
N GLN A 65 1.54 -22.51 12.59
CA GLN A 65 1.31 -22.94 11.21
C GLN A 65 1.44 -21.81 10.21
N LEU A 66 0.97 -20.61 10.57
CA LEU A 66 1.11 -19.42 9.69
C LEU A 66 2.57 -18.98 9.59
N THR A 67 3.31 -18.99 10.69
CA THR A 67 4.75 -18.67 10.70
C THR A 67 5.53 -19.69 9.88
N GLN A 68 5.20 -20.98 10.00
CA GLN A 68 5.81 -22.03 9.20
C GLN A 68 5.49 -21.81 7.71
N PHE A 69 4.24 -21.56 7.37
CA PHE A 69 3.83 -21.27 6.00
C PHE A 69 4.58 -20.06 5.41
N ALA A 70 4.68 -18.96 6.16
CA ALA A 70 5.47 -17.79 5.77
C ALA A 70 6.95 -18.15 5.53
N SER A 71 7.52 -19.02 6.37
CA SER A 71 8.90 -19.47 6.24
C SER A 71 9.10 -20.32 4.98
N GLU A 72 8.17 -21.19 4.66
CA GLU A 72 8.21 -21.97 3.41
C GLU A 72 8.00 -21.07 2.19
N LEU A 73 7.09 -20.11 2.27
CA LEU A 73 6.82 -19.17 1.18
C LEU A 73 8.04 -18.29 0.85
N ARG A 74 8.86 -17.94 1.86
CA ARG A 74 10.14 -17.22 1.64
C ARG A 74 11.17 -18.01 0.85
N ARG A 75 11.02 -19.33 0.78
CA ARG A 75 11.92 -20.24 0.05
C ARG A 75 11.49 -20.49 -1.39
N VAL A 76 10.28 -20.06 -1.74
CA VAL A 76 9.77 -20.19 -3.10
C VAL A 76 10.39 -19.10 -3.96
N THR A 77 11.08 -19.51 -5.01
CA THR A 77 11.57 -18.63 -6.07
C THR A 77 10.66 -18.74 -7.27
N MET A 78 10.17 -17.64 -7.79
CA MET A 78 9.33 -17.60 -8.97
C MET A 78 10.18 -17.12 -10.15
N PRO A 79 10.06 -17.77 -11.33
CA PRO A 79 10.70 -17.25 -12.52
C PRO A 79 10.09 -15.89 -12.87
N SER A 80 10.90 -15.02 -13.47
CA SER A 80 10.41 -13.72 -13.94
C SER A 80 9.31 -13.91 -14.98
N SER A 81 8.20 -13.18 -14.85
CA SER A 81 7.16 -13.08 -15.88
C SER A 81 7.58 -12.15 -17.03
N LEU A 82 8.70 -11.45 -16.88
CA LEU A 82 9.24 -10.59 -17.91
C LEU A 82 9.84 -11.43 -19.05
N PRO A 83 9.79 -10.95 -20.31
CA PRO A 83 10.52 -11.56 -21.41
C PRO A 83 12.00 -11.72 -21.07
N GLU A 84 12.63 -12.79 -21.60
CA GLU A 84 14.01 -13.18 -21.28
C GLU A 84 15.02 -12.03 -21.47
N GLU A 85 14.77 -11.15 -22.43
CA GLU A 85 15.56 -9.95 -22.74
C GLU A 85 15.53 -8.89 -21.62
N LEU A 86 14.50 -8.90 -20.77
CA LEU A 86 14.27 -7.95 -19.67
C LEU A 86 14.36 -8.63 -18.30
N SER A 87 14.54 -9.96 -18.29
CA SER A 87 14.57 -10.76 -17.05
C SER A 87 15.92 -10.71 -16.33
N THR A 88 16.90 -10.00 -16.88
CA THR A 88 18.21 -9.80 -16.25
C THR A 88 18.38 -8.36 -15.81
N ASN A 89 18.90 -8.16 -14.61
CA ASN A 89 19.26 -6.84 -14.13
C ASN A 89 20.45 -6.30 -14.94
N VAL A 90 20.26 -5.19 -15.64
CA VAL A 90 21.27 -4.58 -16.53
C VAL A 90 22.55 -4.22 -15.76
N THR A 91 22.46 -3.98 -14.46
CA THR A 91 23.61 -3.54 -13.63
C THR A 91 24.37 -4.73 -13.04
N THR A 92 23.68 -5.79 -12.63
CA THR A 92 24.29 -6.94 -11.94
C THR A 92 24.41 -8.18 -12.82
N GLY A 93 23.68 -8.23 -13.93
CA GLY A 93 23.60 -9.42 -14.79
C GLY A 93 22.85 -10.60 -14.15
N GLU A 94 22.25 -10.40 -13.00
CA GLU A 94 21.50 -11.43 -12.28
C GLU A 94 20.05 -11.51 -12.80
N ALA A 95 19.49 -12.72 -12.79
CA ALA A 95 18.09 -12.93 -13.14
C ALA A 95 17.18 -12.18 -12.14
N ILE A 96 16.18 -11.50 -12.67
CA ILE A 96 15.16 -10.85 -11.85
C ILE A 96 14.21 -11.94 -11.33
N GLU A 97 14.22 -12.16 -10.02
CA GLU A 97 13.29 -13.07 -9.37
C GLU A 97 12.00 -12.32 -8.98
N GLU A 98 10.87 -12.89 -9.34
CA GLU A 98 9.59 -12.40 -8.84
C GLU A 98 9.33 -12.93 -7.44
N ARG A 99 8.75 -12.07 -6.62
CA ARG A 99 8.35 -12.42 -5.26
C ARG A 99 6.84 -12.41 -5.13
N ILE A 100 6.32 -13.45 -4.50
CA ILE A 100 4.89 -13.58 -4.22
C ILE A 100 4.46 -12.42 -3.31
N LYS A 101 3.46 -11.69 -3.75
CA LYS A 101 2.82 -10.60 -2.96
C LYS A 101 1.96 -11.23 -1.86
N HIS A 102 2.57 -11.43 -0.74
CA HIS A 102 1.99 -12.13 0.41
C HIS A 102 1.59 -11.14 1.51
N LEU A 103 0.42 -11.35 2.11
CA LEU A 103 -0.09 -10.53 3.19
C LEU A 103 -0.60 -11.37 4.36
N SER A 104 0.00 -11.20 5.54
CA SER A 104 -0.49 -11.78 6.79
C SER A 104 -1.62 -10.95 7.38
N LEU A 105 -2.73 -11.58 7.74
CA LEU A 105 -3.86 -10.93 8.40
C LEU A 105 -3.95 -11.40 9.85
N GLY A 106 -3.82 -10.48 10.78
CA GLY A 106 -3.88 -10.74 12.22
C GLY A 106 -5.10 -10.14 12.90
N SER A 107 -5.33 -10.56 14.15
CA SER A 107 -6.33 -9.96 15.02
C SER A 107 -5.90 -8.57 15.50
N ARG A 108 -6.85 -7.77 16.02
CA ARG A 108 -6.51 -6.48 16.66
C ARG A 108 -5.55 -6.66 17.83
N LYS A 109 -5.67 -7.74 18.61
CA LYS A 109 -4.75 -8.04 19.70
C LYS A 109 -3.30 -8.11 19.22
N ASN A 110 -3.05 -8.74 18.08
CA ASN A 110 -1.70 -8.97 17.56
C ASN A 110 -1.14 -7.77 16.78
N LEU A 111 -2.01 -7.02 16.09
CA LEU A 111 -1.60 -5.94 15.20
C LEU A 111 -1.85 -4.53 15.77
N CYS A 112 -2.48 -4.39 16.95
CA CYS A 112 -2.67 -3.07 17.54
C CYS A 112 -1.32 -2.47 17.95
N ILE A 113 -1.09 -1.22 17.57
CA ILE A 113 0.12 -0.46 17.94
C ILE A 113 -0.17 0.69 18.91
N ASN A 114 -1.44 0.89 19.28
CA ASN A 114 -1.82 1.92 20.24
C ASN A 114 -1.53 1.43 21.67
N PRO A 115 -0.59 2.07 22.41
CA PRO A 115 -0.18 1.59 23.72
C PRO A 115 -1.34 1.54 24.73
N ARG A 116 -2.27 2.50 24.64
CA ARG A 116 -3.44 2.57 25.55
C ARG A 116 -4.42 1.41 25.32
N VAL A 117 -4.48 0.89 24.09
CA VAL A 117 -5.34 -0.25 23.74
C VAL A 117 -4.62 -1.57 24.01
N GLN A 118 -3.33 -1.65 23.72
CA GLN A 118 -2.52 -2.84 24.00
C GLN A 118 -2.48 -3.19 25.49
N ALA A 119 -2.45 -2.18 26.36
CA ALA A 119 -2.43 -2.35 27.81
C ALA A 119 -3.66 -3.07 28.38
N LEU A 120 -4.73 -3.25 27.62
CA LEU A 120 -5.93 -3.96 28.04
C LEU A 120 -5.76 -5.48 28.09
N GLU A 121 -4.76 -6.04 27.39
CA GLU A 121 -4.39 -7.45 27.30
C GLU A 121 -5.52 -8.42 26.85
N ASN A 122 -6.75 -8.18 27.26
CA ASN A 122 -7.93 -8.97 26.93
C ASN A 122 -8.38 -8.68 25.49
N PRO A 123 -8.52 -9.71 24.62
CA PRO A 123 -8.93 -9.53 23.23
C PRO A 123 -10.28 -8.83 23.04
N THR A 124 -11.26 -9.13 23.90
CA THR A 124 -12.58 -8.50 23.84
C THR A 124 -12.50 -7.02 24.18
N ALA A 125 -11.82 -6.67 25.29
CA ALA A 125 -11.61 -5.29 25.69
C ALA A 125 -10.83 -4.48 24.64
N ILE A 126 -9.82 -5.09 24.02
CA ILE A 126 -9.08 -4.50 22.91
C ILE A 126 -10.01 -4.18 21.72
N ASN A 127 -10.87 -5.15 21.36
CA ASN A 127 -11.82 -4.98 20.25
C ASN A 127 -12.82 -3.86 20.56
N GLU A 128 -13.45 -3.89 21.73
CA GLU A 128 -14.43 -2.89 22.17
C GLU A 128 -13.79 -1.48 22.18
N ARG A 129 -12.64 -1.36 22.82
CA ARG A 129 -11.94 -0.07 22.89
C ARG A 129 -11.52 0.45 21.51
N CYS A 130 -11.06 -0.43 20.65
CA CYS A 130 -10.72 -0.08 19.27
C CYS A 130 -11.94 0.44 18.49
N MET A 131 -13.11 -0.18 18.66
CA MET A 131 -14.36 0.24 18.04
C MET A 131 -14.87 1.56 18.61
N GLU A 132 -14.76 1.78 19.93
CA GLU A 132 -15.10 3.05 20.55
C GLU A 132 -14.31 4.22 19.98
N LEU A 133 -12.99 4.04 19.79
CA LEU A 133 -12.10 5.06 19.24
C LEU A 133 -12.37 5.41 17.76
N GLN A 134 -13.33 4.71 17.12
CA GLN A 134 -13.72 4.92 15.72
C GLN A 134 -15.11 5.51 15.57
N LYS A 135 -15.88 5.64 16.67
CA LYS A 135 -17.27 6.13 16.59
C LYS A 135 -17.33 7.50 15.92
N PRO A 136 -18.24 7.72 14.96
CA PRO A 136 -18.48 9.02 14.39
C PRO A 136 -18.97 9.99 15.48
N GLY A 137 -18.45 11.21 15.48
CA GLY A 137 -18.80 12.23 16.49
C GLY A 137 -17.88 12.25 17.72
N ALA A 138 -16.99 11.30 17.92
CA ALA A 138 -15.94 11.44 18.90
C ALA A 138 -15.04 12.63 18.53
N ALA A 139 -14.78 13.52 19.48
CA ALA A 139 -13.83 14.62 19.28
C ALA A 139 -12.49 14.03 18.80
N SER A 140 -11.77 14.75 17.92
CA SER A 140 -10.51 14.29 17.32
C SER A 140 -9.51 13.77 18.37
N GLN A 141 -9.52 14.35 19.56
CA GLN A 141 -8.69 13.96 20.70
C GLN A 141 -8.99 12.54 21.24
N HIS A 142 -10.17 11.99 20.94
CA HIS A 142 -10.60 10.67 21.40
C HIS A 142 -10.48 9.60 20.32
N LYS A 143 -10.08 9.97 19.09
CA LYS A 143 -9.85 9.01 18.02
C LYS A 143 -8.48 8.35 18.16
N CYS A 144 -8.35 7.15 17.61
CA CYS A 144 -7.05 6.50 17.54
C CYS A 144 -6.16 7.24 16.51
N ALA A 145 -5.01 7.75 16.95
CA ALA A 145 -4.08 8.51 16.11
C ALA A 145 -3.45 7.66 14.96
N PHE A 146 -3.56 6.34 15.02
CA PHE A 146 -2.95 5.43 14.05
C PHE A 146 -3.93 4.95 12.98
N LEU A 147 -5.20 5.38 13.02
CA LEU A 147 -6.18 4.94 12.02
C LEU A 147 -5.87 5.52 10.64
N PRO A 148 -5.98 4.71 9.57
CA PRO A 148 -5.94 5.22 8.21
C PRO A 148 -7.01 6.31 7.99
N SER A 149 -6.62 7.40 7.36
CA SER A 149 -7.47 8.53 6.98
C SER A 149 -7.03 9.07 5.62
N LYS A 150 -7.80 9.96 5.03
CA LYS A 150 -7.39 10.64 3.79
C LYS A 150 -6.05 11.38 3.93
N GLU A 151 -5.76 11.90 5.11
CA GLU A 151 -4.50 12.61 5.41
C GLU A 151 -3.29 11.66 5.50
N THR A 152 -3.54 10.38 5.79
CA THR A 152 -2.50 9.34 5.96
C THR A 152 -2.44 8.35 4.79
N GLU A 153 -3.01 8.69 3.64
CA GLU A 153 -3.03 7.83 2.44
C GLU A 153 -1.62 7.47 1.96
N SER A 154 -0.69 8.43 1.98
CA SER A 154 0.72 8.18 1.68
C SER A 154 1.36 7.16 2.61
N GLN A 155 0.98 7.15 3.90
CA GLN A 155 1.46 6.15 4.86
C GLN A 155 0.86 4.77 4.57
N VAL A 156 -0.40 4.70 4.13
CA VAL A 156 -1.03 3.44 3.69
C VAL A 156 -0.33 2.89 2.46
N ALA A 157 -0.04 3.73 1.46
CA ALA A 157 0.71 3.34 0.28
C ALA A 157 2.12 2.83 0.65
N HIS A 158 2.81 3.56 1.51
CA HIS A 158 4.12 3.16 2.02
C HIS A 158 4.06 1.83 2.78
N PHE A 159 3.02 1.63 3.61
CA PHE A 159 2.79 0.35 4.28
C PHE A 159 2.55 -0.77 3.27
N ARG A 160 1.72 -0.55 2.25
CA ARG A 160 1.44 -1.51 1.17
C ARG A 160 2.73 -1.95 0.49
N ASP A 161 3.51 -1.00 0.01
CA ASP A 161 4.71 -1.29 -0.78
C ASP A 161 5.72 -2.09 0.05
N HIS A 162 5.92 -1.72 1.29
CA HIS A 162 6.80 -2.48 2.19
C HIS A 162 6.22 -3.81 2.65
N ALA A 163 4.90 -3.90 2.87
CA ALA A 163 4.25 -5.14 3.30
C ALA A 163 4.33 -6.22 2.22
N LEU A 164 4.15 -5.83 0.95
CA LEU A 164 4.12 -6.74 -0.19
C LEU A 164 5.50 -7.00 -0.82
N ALA A 165 6.50 -6.17 -0.56
CA ALA A 165 7.84 -6.32 -1.11
C ALA A 165 8.55 -7.63 -0.70
N THR A 166 8.22 -8.18 0.47
CA THR A 166 8.78 -9.43 0.98
C THR A 166 7.75 -10.16 1.83
N VAL A 167 7.87 -11.48 1.90
CA VAL A 167 6.99 -12.29 2.76
C VAL A 167 7.21 -11.93 4.24
N LYS A 168 6.21 -11.31 4.85
CA LYS A 168 6.22 -10.85 6.25
C LYS A 168 5.23 -11.64 7.09
N ASP A 169 5.63 -12.00 8.30
CA ASP A 169 4.71 -12.54 9.30
C ASP A 169 3.95 -11.41 10.04
N ILE A 170 3.14 -11.78 11.00
CA ILE A 170 2.30 -10.83 11.77
C ILE A 170 3.16 -9.89 12.61
N GLU A 171 4.23 -10.41 13.19
CA GLU A 171 5.16 -9.65 14.02
C GLU A 171 5.90 -8.59 13.19
N ASP A 172 6.31 -8.95 11.97
CA ASP A 172 6.97 -8.03 11.04
C ASP A 172 6.01 -6.93 10.58
N LEU A 173 4.75 -7.25 10.31
CA LEU A 173 3.72 -6.25 10.00
C LEU A 173 3.45 -5.32 11.19
N GLY A 174 3.45 -5.84 12.40
CA GLY A 174 3.35 -5.05 13.62
C GLY A 174 4.49 -4.05 13.77
N LYS A 175 5.73 -4.50 13.54
CA LYS A 175 6.94 -3.63 13.54
C LYS A 175 6.87 -2.58 12.43
N LEU A 176 6.46 -2.98 11.22
CA LEU A 176 6.30 -2.08 10.08
C LEU A 176 5.30 -0.96 10.38
N GLY A 177 4.13 -1.31 10.90
CA GLY A 177 3.12 -0.32 11.27
C GLY A 177 3.59 0.65 12.36
N LYS A 178 4.34 0.17 13.36
CA LYS A 178 4.97 1.03 14.38
C LYS A 178 5.97 2.00 13.75
N LYS A 179 6.79 1.53 12.79
CA LYS A 179 7.80 2.33 12.10
C LYS A 179 7.17 3.44 11.24
N ILE A 180 6.08 3.13 10.56
CA ILE A 180 5.37 4.09 9.67
C ILE A 180 4.43 4.98 10.49
N GLY A 181 3.97 4.53 11.65
CA GLY A 181 2.98 5.25 12.47
C GLY A 181 1.54 5.02 12.03
N ILE A 182 1.24 3.90 11.36
CA ILE A 182 -0.10 3.55 10.89
C ILE A 182 -0.56 2.21 11.48
N CYS A 183 -1.86 2.07 11.74
CA CYS A 183 -2.42 0.84 12.29
C CYS A 183 -2.29 -0.34 11.31
N PRO A 184 -1.46 -1.36 11.61
CA PRO A 184 -1.26 -2.49 10.69
C PRO A 184 -2.54 -3.31 10.49
N TYR A 185 -3.44 -3.33 11.47
CA TYR A 185 -4.71 -4.05 11.38
C TYR A 185 -5.60 -3.49 10.26
N TYR A 186 -5.75 -2.18 10.17
CA TYR A 186 -6.56 -1.53 9.14
C TYR A 186 -5.80 -1.35 7.84
N ALA A 187 -4.53 -0.99 7.89
CA ALA A 187 -3.70 -0.86 6.70
C ALA A 187 -3.59 -2.19 5.93
N SER A 188 -3.41 -3.34 6.59
CA SER A 188 -3.38 -4.62 5.90
C SER A 188 -4.70 -4.95 5.19
N ARG A 189 -5.84 -4.54 5.73
CA ARG A 189 -7.14 -4.77 5.10
C ARG A 189 -7.37 -3.91 3.86
N SER A 190 -6.89 -2.67 3.86
CA SER A 190 -6.93 -1.82 2.66
C SER A 190 -5.98 -2.29 1.55
N VAL A 191 -4.98 -3.09 1.91
CA VAL A 191 -3.96 -3.62 0.98
C VAL A 191 -4.30 -5.01 0.43
N ILE A 192 -5.32 -5.67 0.97
CA ILE A 192 -5.65 -7.08 0.64
C ILE A 192 -5.87 -7.30 -0.86
N ASN A 193 -6.45 -6.32 -1.55
CA ASN A 193 -6.72 -6.40 -2.98
C ASN A 193 -5.45 -6.41 -3.85
N HIS A 194 -4.32 -6.00 -3.30
CA HIS A 194 -3.03 -5.98 -3.98
C HIS A 194 -2.17 -7.22 -3.67
N SER A 195 -2.67 -8.16 -2.87
CA SER A 195 -1.95 -9.38 -2.52
C SER A 195 -2.43 -10.58 -3.34
N GLU A 196 -1.50 -11.47 -3.68
CA GLU A 196 -1.76 -12.74 -4.36
C GLU A 196 -2.09 -13.83 -3.36
N VAL A 197 -1.39 -13.84 -2.24
CA VAL A 197 -1.58 -14.82 -1.15
C VAL A 197 -1.87 -14.09 0.15
N SER A 198 -3.02 -14.36 0.74
CA SER A 198 -3.40 -13.83 2.05
C SER A 198 -3.76 -14.96 3.00
N TYR A 199 -3.40 -14.83 4.28
CA TYR A 199 -3.84 -15.80 5.27
C TYR A 199 -4.37 -15.15 6.54
N PRO A 200 -5.66 -15.28 6.78
CA PRO A 200 -6.29 -14.92 8.03
C PRO A 200 -6.15 -16.01 9.09
N ILE A 201 -6.00 -15.60 10.34
CA ILE A 201 -5.93 -16.52 11.47
C ILE A 201 -7.28 -17.22 11.76
N HIS A 202 -8.40 -16.64 11.36
CA HIS A 202 -9.74 -17.22 11.57
C HIS A 202 -10.72 -16.72 10.52
N LEU A 203 -11.35 -17.64 9.80
CA LEU A 203 -12.43 -17.33 8.84
C LEU A 203 -13.64 -16.61 9.48
N THR A 204 -13.89 -16.81 10.77
CA THR A 204 -15.03 -16.24 11.47
C THR A 204 -14.99 -14.70 11.63
N HIS A 205 -13.85 -14.06 11.43
CA HIS A 205 -13.73 -12.61 11.54
C HIS A 205 -13.44 -11.90 10.22
N ILE A 206 -13.28 -12.64 9.10
CA ILE A 206 -13.08 -12.07 7.77
C ILE A 206 -14.37 -12.08 6.96
N CYS A 207 -15.33 -12.94 7.35
CA CYS A 207 -16.64 -12.91 6.74
C CYS A 207 -17.36 -11.59 7.06
N PHE A 208 -17.29 -10.70 6.09
CA PHE A 208 -18.28 -9.71 5.73
C PHE A 208 -18.53 -8.52 6.66
N ASN A 209 -17.88 -7.45 6.37
CA ASN A 209 -18.50 -6.13 6.22
C ASN A 209 -17.89 -5.50 4.97
N TYR A 210 -18.45 -5.89 3.82
CA TYR A 210 -18.50 -5.09 2.61
C TYR A 210 -19.82 -4.35 2.59
#